data_4ea099e541eca1e0b939984fb24aa539
#
_entry.id   4ea099e541eca1e0b939984fb24aa539
#
_cell.length_a   1.000
_cell.length_b   1.000
_cell.length_c   1.000
_cell.angle_alpha   90.00
_cell.angle_beta   90.00
_cell.angle_gamma   90.00
#
_symmetry.space_group_name_H-M   'P 1'
#
loop_
_entity.id
_entity.type
_entity.pdbx_description
1 polymer ?
#
loop_
_entity_poly.entity_id
_entity_poly.type
_entity_poly.pdbx_seq_one_letter_code
_entity_poly.pdbx_strand_id
1 'polypeptide(L)'
;ADSPYAHYSFNYHGDKQEWTQGFGRVVLGETWISHHGHHKHESTLGILAPEAKGHPILRGIESGDIWGPTDVYGVRLPLPADSMPLVLGQVLENMDPNSDPVQGIQENGKKNIAKNDPMMPVAWVKTYSIEGGTRGKVFTTTMGASTDLVSEGVRRMIINACYWAVGLEDKISGDLDVDIVGNFKPTMYGFRKEKTAGITPDDLR
;
A
#
# COMPACT_ATOMS: atom_id res chain seq x y z
N ALA A 1 27.27 11.17 -0.16
CA ALA A 1 26.39 11.54 -1.26
C ALA A 1 26.11 13.05 -1.13
N ASP A 2 26.56 13.83 -2.09
CA ASP A 2 26.59 15.30 -2.01
C ASP A 2 25.29 15.95 -2.53
N SER A 3 24.20 15.19 -2.57
CA SER A 3 22.91 15.71 -3.02
C SER A 3 22.19 16.44 -1.86
N PRO A 4 21.61 17.63 -2.09
CA PRO A 4 20.78 18.31 -1.10
C PRO A 4 19.55 17.49 -0.69
N TYR A 5 19.18 16.48 -1.47
CA TYR A 5 18.05 15.56 -1.24
C TYR A 5 18.47 14.22 -0.62
N ALA A 6 19.75 14.05 -0.24
CA ALA A 6 20.26 12.78 0.29
C ALA A 6 19.49 12.30 1.53
N HIS A 7 18.98 13.21 2.35
CA HIS A 7 18.21 12.89 3.55
C HIS A 7 16.83 12.23 3.28
N TYR A 8 16.33 12.29 2.04
CA TYR A 8 15.10 11.55 1.67
C TYR A 8 15.34 10.07 1.38
N SER A 9 16.60 9.65 1.26
CA SER A 9 16.94 8.25 1.00
C SER A 9 16.58 7.35 2.18
N PHE A 10 16.07 6.14 1.91
CA PHE A 10 15.73 5.14 2.93
C PHE A 10 16.93 4.67 3.77
N ASN A 11 18.14 4.82 3.26
CA ASN A 11 19.38 4.47 3.94
C ASN A 11 20.14 5.70 4.45
N TYR A 12 19.45 6.82 4.65
CA TYR A 12 20.08 8.01 5.21
C TYR A 12 20.43 7.84 6.70
N HIS A 13 21.69 8.12 7.03
CA HIS A 13 22.27 8.10 8.37
C HIS A 13 23.14 9.33 8.63
N GLY A 14 22.80 10.47 8.02
CA GLY A 14 23.53 11.72 8.17
C GLY A 14 23.12 12.53 9.40
N ASP A 15 23.44 13.78 9.38
CA ASP A 15 23.28 14.76 10.46
C ASP A 15 21.81 15.18 10.73
N LYS A 16 20.96 15.08 9.71
CA LYS A 16 19.52 15.39 9.84
C LYS A 16 18.77 14.21 10.47
N GLN A 17 18.84 14.09 11.79
CA GLN A 17 18.31 12.95 12.55
C GLN A 17 16.79 12.75 12.38
N GLU A 18 16.04 13.83 12.17
CA GLU A 18 14.60 13.81 11.89
C GLU A 18 14.26 13.07 10.58
N TRP A 19 15.23 12.92 9.67
CA TRP A 19 15.12 12.17 8.42
C TRP A 19 15.71 10.76 8.48
N THR A 20 16.00 10.25 9.66
CA THR A 20 16.53 8.89 9.79
C THR A 20 15.59 7.88 9.11
N GLN A 21 16.13 7.06 8.19
CA GLN A 21 15.41 6.13 7.30
C GLN A 21 14.59 6.82 6.19
N GLY A 22 14.77 8.12 5.97
CA GLY A 22 14.31 8.85 4.81
C GLY A 22 12.81 9.11 4.74
N PHE A 23 12.39 9.58 3.59
CA PHE A 23 11.00 10.00 3.31
C PHE A 23 9.98 8.89 3.58
N GLY A 24 10.28 7.65 3.17
CA GLY A 24 9.37 6.53 3.37
C GLY A 24 8.99 6.34 4.83
N ARG A 25 9.98 6.30 5.73
CA ARG A 25 9.70 6.08 7.17
C ARG A 25 9.12 7.32 7.84
N VAL A 26 9.64 8.50 7.52
CA VAL A 26 9.26 9.76 8.18
C VAL A 26 7.86 10.22 7.75
N VAL A 27 7.59 10.22 6.45
CA VAL A 27 6.35 10.76 5.89
C VAL A 27 5.32 9.66 5.65
N LEU A 28 5.68 8.60 4.92
CA LEU A 28 4.75 7.55 4.52
C LEU A 28 4.48 6.51 5.61
N GLY A 29 5.36 6.40 6.62
CA GLY A 29 5.27 5.42 7.71
C GLY A 29 6.15 4.18 7.49
N GLU A 30 6.41 3.80 6.25
CA GLU A 30 7.35 2.71 5.93
C GLU A 30 7.89 2.88 4.51
N THR A 31 8.99 2.21 4.26
CA THR A 31 9.54 1.98 2.92
C THR A 31 9.42 0.51 2.57
N TRP A 32 9.55 0.17 1.30
CA TRP A 32 9.61 -1.23 0.88
C TRP A 32 10.77 -1.97 1.56
N ILE A 33 10.48 -3.09 2.18
CA ILE A 33 11.47 -3.92 2.90
C ILE A 33 11.73 -5.23 2.15
N SER A 34 10.66 -5.99 1.86
CA SER A 34 10.76 -7.29 1.20
C SER A 34 9.37 -7.75 0.76
N HIS A 35 9.33 -8.76 -0.10
CA HIS A 35 8.14 -9.56 -0.27
C HIS A 35 7.87 -10.34 1.02
N HIS A 36 6.63 -10.34 1.49
CA HIS A 36 6.14 -11.14 2.59
C HIS A 36 5.35 -12.34 2.07
N GLY A 37 4.50 -12.12 1.08
CA GLY A 37 3.92 -13.16 0.24
C GLY A 37 4.90 -13.65 -0.84
N HIS A 38 4.54 -14.71 -1.52
CA HIS A 38 5.31 -15.27 -2.64
C HIS A 38 4.87 -14.59 -3.94
N HIS A 39 5.70 -13.69 -4.42
CA HIS A 39 5.44 -12.89 -5.62
C HIS A 39 5.02 -13.76 -6.82
N LYS A 40 3.92 -13.40 -7.48
CA LYS A 40 3.29 -14.11 -8.61
C LYS A 40 2.69 -15.49 -8.30
N HIS A 41 2.62 -15.88 -7.05
CA HIS A 41 2.03 -17.14 -6.63
C HIS A 41 0.92 -16.95 -5.60
N GLU A 42 1.09 -16.00 -4.70
CA GLU A 42 0.17 -15.69 -3.62
C GLU A 42 -0.46 -14.31 -3.85
N SER A 43 -1.71 -14.16 -3.47
CA SER A 43 -2.46 -12.92 -3.58
C SER A 43 -2.73 -12.31 -2.20
N THR A 44 -3.30 -11.12 -2.20
CA THR A 44 -3.63 -10.35 -1.00
C THR A 44 -5.13 -10.19 -0.87
N LEU A 45 -5.70 -10.63 0.26
CA LEU A 45 -7.06 -10.32 0.68
C LEU A 45 -7.01 -9.26 1.80
N GLY A 46 -7.76 -8.18 1.64
CA GLY A 46 -7.79 -7.09 2.62
C GLY A 46 -8.79 -7.38 3.74
N ILE A 47 -8.29 -7.42 4.97
CA ILE A 47 -9.08 -7.54 6.20
C ILE A 47 -9.06 -6.18 6.90
N LEU A 48 -10.22 -5.62 7.22
CA LEU A 48 -10.29 -4.33 7.88
C LEU A 48 -9.68 -4.41 9.28
N ALA A 49 -8.77 -3.49 9.58
CA ALA A 49 -8.16 -3.42 10.91
C ALA A 49 -9.23 -3.02 11.95
N PRO A 50 -9.34 -3.73 13.10
CA PRO A 50 -10.38 -3.44 14.10
C PRO A 50 -10.36 -2.00 14.62
N GLU A 51 -9.17 -1.42 14.76
CA GLU A 51 -8.95 -0.05 15.21
C GLU A 51 -9.41 1.01 14.20
N ALA A 52 -9.55 0.64 12.93
CA ALA A 52 -9.97 1.54 11.85
C ALA A 52 -11.47 1.61 11.65
N LYS A 53 -12.26 0.93 12.49
CA LYS A 53 -13.72 0.89 12.37
C LYS A 53 -14.31 2.30 12.31
N GLY A 54 -15.07 2.57 11.25
CA GLY A 54 -15.71 3.88 11.04
C GLY A 54 -14.82 4.94 10.40
N HIS A 55 -13.56 4.61 10.03
CA HIS A 55 -12.71 5.55 9.34
C HIS A 55 -13.28 5.92 7.96
N PRO A 56 -13.31 7.21 7.56
CA PRO A 56 -13.93 7.66 6.32
C PRO A 56 -13.44 6.93 5.06
N ILE A 57 -12.16 6.58 5.00
CA ILE A 57 -11.57 5.86 3.86
C ILE A 57 -12.22 4.47 3.66
N LEU A 58 -12.75 3.89 4.72
CA LEU A 58 -13.36 2.54 4.68
C LEU A 58 -14.88 2.54 4.44
N ARG A 59 -15.49 3.69 4.19
CA ARG A 59 -16.93 3.75 3.89
C ARG A 59 -17.26 2.97 2.61
N GLY A 60 -18.26 2.09 2.71
CA GLY A 60 -18.67 1.22 1.62
C GLY A 60 -17.71 0.08 1.32
N ILE A 61 -16.83 -0.26 2.28
CA ILE A 61 -15.89 -1.37 2.18
C ILE A 61 -16.09 -2.30 3.39
N GLU A 62 -16.22 -3.58 3.13
CA GLU A 62 -16.24 -4.64 4.13
C GLU A 62 -14.95 -5.48 4.07
N SER A 63 -14.71 -6.28 5.09
CA SER A 63 -13.57 -7.21 5.08
C SER A 63 -13.75 -8.24 3.97
N GLY A 64 -12.74 -8.37 3.11
CA GLY A 64 -12.77 -9.26 1.95
C GLY A 64 -13.10 -8.55 0.62
N ASP A 65 -13.62 -7.32 0.63
CA ASP A 65 -13.89 -6.57 -0.61
C ASP A 65 -12.62 -6.14 -1.34
N ILE A 66 -11.54 -5.95 -0.59
CA ILE A 66 -10.24 -5.58 -1.12
C ILE A 66 -9.48 -6.85 -1.47
N TRP A 67 -9.21 -7.04 -2.73
CA TRP A 67 -8.37 -8.15 -3.19
C TRP A 67 -7.44 -7.69 -4.31
N GLY A 68 -6.26 -8.27 -4.39
CA GLY A 68 -5.35 -8.04 -5.50
C GLY A 68 -4.46 -9.25 -5.77
N PRO A 69 -4.14 -9.53 -7.06
CA PRO A 69 -3.25 -10.63 -7.45
C PRO A 69 -1.78 -10.30 -7.18
N THR A 70 -1.49 -9.34 -6.34
CA THR A 70 -0.15 -8.98 -5.89
C THR A 70 0.09 -9.49 -4.48
N ASP A 71 1.35 -9.78 -4.17
CA ASP A 71 1.75 -10.32 -2.89
C ASP A 71 1.80 -9.24 -1.79
N VAL A 72 1.58 -9.66 -0.56
CA VAL A 72 1.74 -8.81 0.61
C VAL A 72 3.21 -8.40 0.76
N TYR A 73 3.46 -7.12 1.00
CA TYR A 73 4.80 -6.63 1.34
C TYR A 73 5.06 -6.68 2.84
N GLY A 74 6.30 -6.99 3.19
CA GLY A 74 6.77 -6.89 4.56
C GLY A 74 6.94 -5.44 4.98
N VAL A 75 6.43 -5.11 6.17
CA VAL A 75 6.66 -3.84 6.86
C VAL A 75 7.24 -4.11 8.24
N ARG A 76 8.00 -3.15 8.77
CA ARG A 76 8.51 -3.24 10.14
C ARG A 76 7.41 -2.90 11.13
N LEU A 77 7.10 -3.84 12.00
CA LEU A 77 6.13 -3.67 13.07
C LEU A 77 6.82 -3.32 14.39
N PRO A 78 6.21 -2.45 15.23
CA PRO A 78 5.01 -1.69 14.93
C PRO A 78 5.27 -0.58 13.90
N LEU A 79 4.22 -0.14 13.20
CA LEU A 79 4.27 1.11 12.44
C LEU A 79 4.60 2.28 13.39
N PRO A 80 5.10 3.44 12.89
CA PRO A 80 5.28 4.63 13.72
C PRO A 80 4.01 4.97 14.52
N ALA A 81 4.18 5.49 15.74
CA ALA A 81 3.08 5.72 16.69
C ALA A 81 1.97 6.66 16.18
N ASP A 82 2.28 7.50 15.20
CA ASP A 82 1.33 8.40 14.55
C ASP A 82 0.67 7.78 13.29
N SER A 83 0.82 6.47 13.11
CA SER A 83 0.19 5.67 12.06
C SER A 83 -0.97 4.85 12.60
N MET A 84 -1.99 4.67 11.78
CA MET A 84 -3.12 3.79 12.06
C MET A 84 -3.34 2.85 10.88
N PRO A 85 -3.18 1.53 11.05
CA PRO A 85 -3.54 0.56 10.01
C PRO A 85 -5.03 0.68 9.67
N LEU A 86 -5.35 0.62 8.39
CA LEU A 86 -6.73 0.58 7.89
C LEU A 86 -7.08 -0.82 7.41
N VAL A 87 -6.15 -1.46 6.69
CA VAL A 87 -6.34 -2.76 6.07
C VAL A 87 -5.11 -3.62 6.35
N LEU A 88 -5.36 -4.82 6.81
CA LEU A 88 -4.37 -5.88 6.98
C LEU A 88 -4.43 -6.82 5.77
N GLY A 89 -3.29 -7.22 5.26
CA GLY A 89 -3.19 -8.13 4.13
C GLY A 89 -3.12 -9.58 4.58
N GLN A 90 -4.18 -10.32 4.33
CA GLN A 90 -4.17 -11.77 4.46
C GLN A 90 -3.56 -12.39 3.21
N VAL A 91 -2.50 -13.16 3.37
CA VAL A 91 -1.86 -13.89 2.27
C VAL A 91 -2.70 -15.11 1.94
N LEU A 92 -3.14 -15.21 0.68
CA LEU A 92 -3.85 -16.37 0.14
C LEU A 92 -2.91 -17.32 -0.59
N GLU A 93 -3.24 -18.61 -0.62
CA GLU A 93 -2.37 -19.67 -1.17
C GLU A 93 -2.11 -19.54 -2.68
N ASN A 94 -2.98 -18.82 -3.39
CA ASN A 94 -2.84 -18.61 -4.83
C ASN A 94 -3.48 -17.29 -5.28
N MET A 95 -3.58 -17.07 -6.59
CA MET A 95 -4.13 -15.84 -7.20
C MET A 95 -5.63 -15.91 -7.46
N ASP A 96 -6.37 -16.56 -6.58
CA ASP A 96 -7.83 -16.63 -6.60
C ASP A 96 -8.35 -15.99 -5.30
N PRO A 97 -9.27 -15.01 -5.36
CA PRO A 97 -9.85 -14.38 -4.17
C PRO A 97 -10.58 -15.36 -3.23
N ASN A 98 -10.95 -16.53 -3.72
CA ASN A 98 -11.63 -17.57 -2.95
C ASN A 98 -10.67 -18.65 -2.43
N SER A 99 -9.36 -18.51 -2.63
CA SER A 99 -8.40 -19.47 -2.11
C SER A 99 -8.24 -19.36 -0.59
N ASP A 100 -7.82 -20.44 0.03
CA ASP A 100 -7.61 -20.48 1.46
C ASP A 100 -6.45 -19.56 1.88
N PRO A 101 -6.53 -18.97 3.08
CA PRO A 101 -5.41 -18.26 3.68
C PRO A 101 -4.24 -19.21 3.96
N VAL A 102 -3.03 -18.76 3.65
CA VAL A 102 -1.80 -19.49 3.98
C VAL A 102 -1.73 -19.77 5.47
N GLN A 103 -1.56 -21.03 5.84
CA GLN A 103 -1.54 -21.49 7.23
C GLN A 103 -0.12 -21.76 7.72
N GLY A 104 0.07 -21.55 9.03
CA GLY A 104 1.30 -21.91 9.73
C GLY A 104 2.54 -21.17 9.24
N ILE A 105 3.69 -21.81 9.47
CA ILE A 105 5.00 -21.26 9.11
C ILE A 105 5.39 -21.77 7.72
N GLN A 106 5.65 -20.83 6.83
CA GLN A 106 6.06 -21.11 5.45
C GLN A 106 7.51 -20.68 5.23
N GLU A 107 8.19 -21.41 4.38
CA GLU A 107 9.52 -21.03 3.91
C GLU A 107 9.38 -19.80 2.98
N ASN A 108 10.13 -18.73 3.28
CA ASN A 108 10.22 -17.56 2.44
C ASN A 108 11.70 -17.17 2.27
N GLY A 109 12.31 -17.66 1.21
CA GLY A 109 13.73 -17.55 0.98
C GLY A 109 14.55 -18.29 2.04
N LYS A 110 15.31 -17.56 2.87
CA LYS A 110 16.13 -18.12 3.97
C LYS A 110 15.45 -18.09 5.34
N LYS A 111 14.19 -17.66 5.41
CA LYS A 111 13.45 -17.48 6.67
C LYS A 111 12.17 -18.27 6.63
N ASN A 112 11.83 -18.83 7.78
CA ASN A 112 10.50 -19.39 8.01
C ASN A 112 9.64 -18.32 8.67
N ILE A 113 8.53 -17.97 8.07
CA ILE A 113 7.63 -16.92 8.57
C ILE A 113 6.19 -17.43 8.63
N ALA A 114 5.45 -16.98 9.62
CA ALA A 114 4.01 -17.10 9.67
C ALA A 114 3.41 -15.90 8.91
N LYS A 115 2.93 -16.14 7.67
CA LYS A 115 2.53 -15.06 6.76
C LYS A 115 1.28 -14.29 7.22
N ASN A 116 0.41 -14.95 7.99
CA ASN A 116 -0.83 -14.37 8.50
C ASN A 116 -0.87 -14.22 10.02
N ASP A 117 0.28 -14.39 10.71
CA ASP A 117 0.36 -14.22 12.17
C ASP A 117 1.69 -13.53 12.58
N PRO A 118 1.69 -12.21 12.75
CA PRO A 118 0.59 -11.28 12.44
C PRO A 118 0.46 -10.99 10.94
N MET A 119 -0.75 -10.64 10.49
CA MET A 119 -0.94 -10.07 9.16
C MET A 119 -0.23 -8.72 9.03
N MET A 120 0.35 -8.44 7.87
CA MET A 120 1.01 -7.16 7.60
C MET A 120 -0.01 -6.09 7.22
N PRO A 121 0.13 -4.83 7.69
CA PRO A 121 -0.65 -3.72 7.15
C PRO A 121 -0.35 -3.54 5.66
N VAL A 122 -1.39 -3.44 4.84
CA VAL A 122 -1.30 -3.14 3.40
C VAL A 122 -1.87 -1.77 3.05
N ALA A 123 -2.61 -1.15 3.98
CA ALA A 123 -3.01 0.25 3.88
C ALA A 123 -3.08 0.87 5.28
N TRP A 124 -2.60 2.09 5.41
CA TRP A 124 -2.61 2.85 6.67
C TRP A 124 -2.66 4.36 6.41
N VAL A 125 -3.05 5.10 7.44
CA VAL A 125 -2.92 6.56 7.49
C VAL A 125 -1.86 6.95 8.50
N LYS A 126 -1.27 8.11 8.31
CA LYS A 126 -0.26 8.68 9.20
C LYS A 126 -0.36 10.19 9.20
N THR A 127 -0.01 10.83 10.30
CA THR A 127 0.32 12.24 10.31
C THR A 127 1.82 12.45 10.32
N TYR A 128 2.27 13.55 9.79
CA TYR A 128 3.69 13.92 9.87
C TYR A 128 3.83 15.41 10.15
N SER A 129 4.93 15.77 10.79
CA SER A 129 5.34 17.15 10.98
C SER A 129 6.84 17.24 10.71
N ILE A 130 7.23 18.19 9.90
CA ILE A 130 8.61 18.48 9.55
C ILE A 130 8.92 19.87 10.07
N GLU A 131 10.10 20.05 10.64
CA GLU A 131 10.52 21.34 11.19
C GLU A 131 10.33 22.47 10.16
N GLY A 132 9.66 23.55 10.58
CA GLY A 132 9.31 24.67 9.70
C GLY A 132 8.14 24.44 8.74
N GLY A 133 7.55 23.24 8.74
CA GLY A 133 6.41 22.87 7.91
C GLY A 133 5.10 22.79 8.71
N THR A 134 3.99 22.72 7.98
CA THR A 134 2.67 22.42 8.56
C THR A 134 2.51 20.92 8.77
N ARG A 135 1.68 20.55 9.77
CA ARG A 135 1.31 19.15 9.97
C ARG A 135 0.51 18.65 8.75
N GLY A 136 0.99 17.56 8.16
CA GLY A 136 0.34 16.90 7.05
C GLY A 136 -0.30 15.56 7.45
N LYS A 137 -1.18 15.07 6.61
CA LYS A 137 -1.75 13.72 6.69
C LYS A 137 -1.45 12.95 5.40
N VAL A 138 -1.25 11.66 5.51
CA VAL A 138 -0.92 10.80 4.37
C VAL A 138 -1.67 9.48 4.47
N PHE A 139 -2.12 9.01 3.33
CA PHE A 139 -2.56 7.63 3.13
C PHE A 139 -1.49 6.89 2.35
N THR A 140 -1.15 5.71 2.80
CA THR A 140 -0.18 4.83 2.15
C THR A 140 -0.80 3.45 1.94
N THR A 141 -0.58 2.89 0.77
CA THR A 141 -0.93 1.50 0.48
C THR A 141 0.20 0.80 -0.26
N THR A 142 0.38 -0.48 0.03
CA THR A 142 1.28 -1.38 -0.71
C THR A 142 0.57 -2.09 -1.86
N MET A 143 -0.75 -1.96 -1.94
CA MET A 143 -1.59 -2.39 -3.06
C MET A 143 -1.81 -1.22 -4.02
N GLY A 144 -1.93 -1.50 -5.31
CA GLY A 144 -2.16 -0.47 -6.32
C GLY A 144 -1.43 -0.74 -7.63
N ALA A 145 -0.94 -1.96 -7.83
CA ALA A 145 -0.56 -2.40 -9.16
C ALA A 145 -1.77 -2.29 -10.11
N SER A 146 -1.53 -2.15 -11.40
CA SER A 146 -2.63 -1.99 -12.36
C SER A 146 -3.64 -3.14 -12.29
N THR A 147 -3.20 -4.34 -11.97
CA THR A 147 -4.06 -5.51 -11.78
C THR A 147 -4.88 -5.47 -10.49
N ASP A 148 -4.39 -4.83 -9.44
CA ASP A 148 -5.15 -4.66 -8.18
C ASP A 148 -6.36 -3.73 -8.39
N LEU A 149 -6.23 -2.75 -9.31
CA LEU A 149 -7.30 -1.80 -9.61
C LEU A 149 -8.53 -2.43 -10.31
N VAL A 150 -8.47 -3.71 -10.68
CA VAL A 150 -9.65 -4.47 -11.12
C VAL A 150 -10.62 -4.71 -9.95
N SER A 151 -10.10 -4.80 -8.73
CA SER A 151 -10.92 -4.91 -7.52
C SER A 151 -11.64 -3.59 -7.22
N GLU A 152 -12.95 -3.64 -7.07
CA GLU A 152 -13.76 -2.47 -6.69
C GLU A 152 -13.33 -1.93 -5.32
N GLY A 153 -13.11 -2.81 -4.34
CA GLY A 153 -12.70 -2.41 -2.99
C GLY A 153 -11.37 -1.66 -2.98
N VAL A 154 -10.41 -2.04 -3.84
CA VAL A 154 -9.14 -1.29 -3.98
C VAL A 154 -9.39 0.08 -4.58
N ARG A 155 -10.21 0.19 -5.64
CA ARG A 155 -10.54 1.50 -6.24
C ARG A 155 -11.26 2.39 -5.25
N ARG A 156 -12.27 1.86 -4.54
CA ARG A 156 -13.03 2.60 -3.53
C ARG A 156 -12.13 3.12 -2.42
N MET A 157 -11.24 2.29 -1.90
CA MET A 157 -10.27 2.70 -0.88
C MET A 157 -9.39 3.87 -1.37
N ILE A 158 -8.87 3.79 -2.59
CA ILE A 158 -8.00 4.83 -3.15
C ILE A 158 -8.78 6.13 -3.38
N ILE A 159 -9.99 6.06 -3.94
CA ILE A 159 -10.83 7.24 -4.19
C ILE A 159 -11.25 7.89 -2.87
N ASN A 160 -11.70 7.10 -1.90
CA ASN A 160 -12.02 7.60 -0.56
C ASN A 160 -10.79 8.28 0.09
N ALA A 161 -9.59 7.69 -0.10
CA ALA A 161 -8.35 8.28 0.41
C ALA A 161 -8.02 9.63 -0.26
N CYS A 162 -8.32 9.79 -1.55
CA CYS A 162 -8.18 11.09 -2.23
C CYS A 162 -9.11 12.14 -1.63
N TYR A 163 -10.39 11.83 -1.42
CA TYR A 163 -11.33 12.74 -0.74
C TYR A 163 -10.86 13.09 0.66
N TRP A 164 -10.46 12.07 1.43
CA TRP A 164 -9.94 12.26 2.78
C TRP A 164 -8.69 13.15 2.81
N ALA A 165 -7.76 12.96 1.88
CA ALA A 165 -6.51 13.70 1.83
C ALA A 165 -6.71 15.21 1.61
N VAL A 166 -7.75 15.59 0.90
CA VAL A 166 -8.08 17.00 0.59
C VAL A 166 -9.16 17.59 1.52
N GLY A 167 -9.55 16.88 2.58
CA GLY A 167 -10.50 17.39 3.58
C GLY A 167 -11.97 17.36 3.15
N LEU A 168 -12.32 16.41 2.28
CA LEU A 168 -13.68 16.20 1.79
C LEU A 168 -14.31 14.91 2.34
N GLU A 169 -14.00 14.54 3.57
CA GLU A 169 -14.44 13.29 4.21
C GLU A 169 -15.97 13.18 4.30
N ASP A 170 -16.65 14.31 4.42
CA ASP A 170 -18.12 14.41 4.46
C ASP A 170 -18.78 14.09 3.10
N LYS A 171 -18.01 14.16 2.02
CA LYS A 171 -18.47 13.81 0.67
C LYS A 171 -18.30 12.34 0.32
N ILE A 172 -17.59 11.56 1.13
CA ILE A 172 -17.44 10.15 0.91
C ILE A 172 -18.77 9.44 1.23
N SER A 173 -19.37 8.82 0.23
CA SER A 173 -20.55 7.97 0.36
C SER A 173 -20.20 6.50 0.18
N GLY A 174 -20.93 5.60 0.84
CA GLY A 174 -20.74 4.14 0.68
C GLY A 174 -21.10 3.64 -0.72
N ASP A 175 -21.91 4.37 -1.46
CA ASP A 175 -22.34 4.10 -2.83
C ASP A 175 -21.65 4.99 -3.88
N LEU A 176 -20.54 5.63 -3.51
CA LEU A 176 -19.75 6.44 -4.45
C LEU A 176 -19.39 5.61 -5.68
N ASP A 177 -19.64 6.18 -6.87
CA ASP A 177 -19.27 5.53 -8.13
C ASP A 177 -17.73 5.46 -8.24
N VAL A 178 -17.23 4.23 -8.36
CA VAL A 178 -15.81 3.91 -8.52
C VAL A 178 -15.58 3.00 -9.72
N ASP A 179 -16.51 2.99 -10.67
CA ASP A 179 -16.44 2.17 -11.86
C ASP A 179 -15.24 2.52 -12.75
N ILE A 180 -14.78 1.53 -13.47
CA ILE A 180 -13.70 1.69 -14.44
C ILE A 180 -14.25 2.43 -15.66
N VAL A 181 -13.65 3.56 -15.98
CA VAL A 181 -14.00 4.31 -17.19
C VAL A 181 -13.24 3.77 -18.39
N GLY A 182 -13.98 3.36 -19.43
CA GLY A 182 -13.41 2.88 -20.68
C GLY A 182 -12.91 1.43 -20.64
N ASN A 183 -11.99 1.11 -21.55
CA ASN A 183 -11.49 -0.26 -21.72
C ASN A 183 -10.16 -0.44 -20.97
N PHE A 184 -10.26 -0.82 -19.69
CA PHE A 184 -9.09 -1.08 -18.87
C PHE A 184 -8.67 -2.55 -18.95
N LYS A 185 -7.49 -2.81 -19.50
CA LYS A 185 -6.90 -4.16 -19.64
C LYS A 185 -5.52 -4.20 -18.97
N PRO A 186 -5.46 -4.28 -17.64
CA PRO A 186 -4.18 -4.29 -16.94
C PRO A 186 -3.43 -5.59 -17.17
N THR A 187 -2.11 -5.51 -17.04
CA THR A 187 -1.22 -6.66 -17.06
C THR A 187 -0.41 -6.72 -15.79
N MET A 188 -0.06 -7.93 -15.36
CA MET A 188 0.89 -8.11 -14.26
C MET A 188 2.21 -7.42 -14.55
N TYR A 189 2.85 -6.94 -13.49
CA TYR A 189 4.19 -6.37 -13.59
C TYR A 189 5.17 -7.39 -14.20
N GLY A 190 6.02 -6.90 -15.08
CA GLY A 190 7.10 -7.68 -15.67
C GLY A 190 8.16 -6.77 -16.27
N PHE A 191 9.41 -7.24 -16.25
CA PHE A 191 10.48 -6.58 -16.98
C PHE A 191 10.28 -6.83 -18.47
N ARG A 192 10.06 -5.76 -19.25
CA ARG A 192 10.00 -5.86 -20.71
C ARG A 192 11.37 -6.27 -21.25
N LYS A 193 11.40 -7.23 -22.16
CA LYS A 193 12.64 -7.65 -22.82
C LYS A 193 13.21 -6.53 -23.69
N GLU A 194 12.34 -5.70 -24.26
CA GLU A 194 12.71 -4.53 -25.03
C GLU A 194 12.55 -3.28 -24.14
N LYS A 195 13.62 -2.56 -23.97
CA LYS A 195 13.56 -1.23 -23.35
C LYS A 195 12.74 -0.34 -24.27
N THR A 196 11.63 0.17 -23.81
CA THR A 196 10.95 1.31 -24.44
C THR A 196 11.85 2.53 -24.16
N ALA A 197 12.94 2.65 -24.92
CA ALA A 197 13.80 3.82 -24.83
C ALA A 197 13.00 5.00 -25.40
N GLY A 198 12.93 6.08 -24.63
CA GLY A 198 12.56 7.37 -25.18
C GLY A 198 11.08 7.70 -25.24
N ILE A 199 10.19 7.08 -24.44
CA ILE A 199 8.85 7.65 -24.25
C ILE A 199 9.01 8.96 -23.45
N THR A 200 8.70 10.06 -24.13
CA THR A 200 8.67 11.40 -23.54
C THR A 200 7.24 11.73 -23.08
N PRO A 201 7.04 12.75 -22.22
CA PRO A 201 5.71 13.22 -21.89
C PRO A 201 4.88 13.65 -23.10
N ASP A 202 5.50 14.04 -24.21
CA ASP A 202 4.82 14.45 -25.44
C ASP A 202 4.27 13.24 -26.23
N ASP A 203 4.85 12.06 -26.06
CA ASP A 203 4.35 10.82 -26.65
C ASP A 203 3.11 10.25 -25.95
N LEU A 204 2.73 10.85 -24.81
CA LEU A 204 1.59 10.44 -23.97
C LEU A 204 0.40 11.41 -24.05
N ARG A 205 0.46 12.40 -24.94
CA ARG A 205 -0.60 13.39 -25.15
C ARG A 205 -1.59 12.98 -26.25
#